data_1e19e9b38db9cd887903430bd7062921
#
_entry.id   1e19e9b38db9cd887903430bd7062921
#
_cell.length_a   1.000
_cell.length_b   1.000
_cell.length_c   1.000
_cell.angle_alpha   90.00
_cell.angle_beta   90.00
_cell.angle_gamma   90.00
#
_symmetry.space_group_name_H-M   'P 1'
#
loop_
_entity.id
_entity.type
_entity.pdbx_description
1 polymer ?
#
loop_
_entity_poly.entity_id
_entity_poly.type
_entity_poly.pdbx_seq_one_letter_code
_entity_poly.pdbx_strand_id
1 'polypeptide(L)'
;MISVSNLSLRYGKRTLFEDVNLKFTHGNCYGVIGANGAGKSTFLKILSGEVNQTSGNVAFTPGERMAVLKQNHYEFDDFTVLETVMIGHKELYDIMKEKDAIYLKEDFSDKDGERAGELENRFAEMDGWNMESNAATLLSNLGIKEEFHHKQLKELDGKQKVRTLLAQALFGNPDILLLDEPTNDLDIETIAWLENFLADYQAIVLVVSHDRHFLDAVCTHIVDIDFSKMSIYSGNYTFWYESSQLALKQRGDQNKKLEEKVKELQEFIQRFSANASKSKQATSRKKALDKIDLTEIKPSSRKYPAIMFNNLGREAGDQILQVENLSKSVNGEVLFKNVNFMVNKGDKIAIVSQNSLATTAFYNVLTGRDTDYSGDFKYGVTISPADIPNDNSAYFEGKDMNLVDWLREYSDTDKDEQFVRSFLGRM
;
A
#
# COMPACT_ATOMS: atom_id res chain seq x y z
N MET A 1 -21.80 -0.16 9.42
CA MET A 1 -21.61 1.13 8.69
C MET A 1 -20.61 2.00 9.44
N ILE A 2 -19.64 2.64 8.73
CA ILE A 2 -18.70 3.60 9.31
C ILE A 2 -19.11 5.01 8.88
N SER A 3 -19.23 5.94 9.84
CA SER A 3 -19.49 7.35 9.58
C SER A 3 -18.37 8.22 10.14
N VAL A 4 -17.74 8.98 9.27
CA VAL A 4 -16.66 9.93 9.59
C VAL A 4 -17.20 11.34 9.42
N SER A 5 -17.11 12.17 10.46
CA SER A 5 -17.67 13.53 10.47
C SER A 5 -16.64 14.55 10.95
N ASN A 6 -16.37 15.56 10.10
CA ASN A 6 -15.45 16.67 10.36
C ASN A 6 -14.06 16.23 10.88
N LEU A 7 -13.60 15.06 10.43
CA LEU A 7 -12.35 14.47 10.87
C LEU A 7 -11.16 15.28 10.38
N SER A 8 -10.27 15.65 11.30
CA SER A 8 -9.01 16.31 10.97
C SER A 8 -7.87 15.71 11.75
N LEU A 9 -6.69 15.63 11.10
CA LEU A 9 -5.45 15.21 11.74
C LEU A 9 -4.29 16.13 11.37
N ARG A 10 -3.58 16.60 12.42
CA ARG A 10 -2.40 17.48 12.29
C ARG A 10 -1.26 16.94 13.15
N TYR A 11 -0.06 16.94 12.59
CA TYR A 11 1.18 16.71 13.32
C TYR A 11 1.98 18.00 13.35
N GLY A 12 1.91 18.72 14.48
CA GLY A 12 2.50 20.04 14.61
C GLY A 12 1.97 21.02 13.57
N LYS A 13 2.83 21.51 12.66
CA LYS A 13 2.44 22.44 11.58
C LYS A 13 1.90 21.73 10.33
N ARG A 14 2.05 20.42 10.22
CA ARG A 14 1.64 19.64 9.04
C ARG A 14 0.22 19.13 9.22
N THR A 15 -0.70 19.58 8.38
CA THR A 15 -2.04 19.00 8.26
C THR A 15 -1.96 17.83 7.27
N LEU A 16 -2.37 16.64 7.70
CA LEU A 16 -2.51 15.49 6.81
C LEU A 16 -3.84 15.56 6.07
N PHE A 17 -4.94 15.76 6.82
CA PHE A 17 -6.26 15.98 6.26
C PHE A 17 -7.12 16.80 7.23
N GLU A 18 -8.13 17.48 6.67
CA GLU A 18 -9.03 18.37 7.42
C GLU A 18 -10.46 18.32 6.89
N ASP A 19 -11.42 18.43 7.80
CA ASP A 19 -12.86 18.46 7.52
C ASP A 19 -13.35 17.28 6.67
N VAL A 20 -12.83 16.07 6.95
CA VAL A 20 -13.20 14.88 6.23
C VAL A 20 -14.57 14.39 6.67
N ASN A 21 -15.46 14.21 5.69
CA ASN A 21 -16.80 13.69 5.89
C ASN A 21 -17.03 12.54 4.91
N LEU A 22 -17.04 11.30 5.42
CA LEU A 22 -17.12 10.09 4.63
C LEU A 22 -18.09 9.10 5.27
N LYS A 23 -18.71 8.27 4.42
CA LYS A 23 -19.59 7.19 4.86
C LYS A 23 -19.26 5.92 4.12
N PHE A 24 -19.04 4.83 4.86
CA PHE A 24 -18.72 3.51 4.33
C PHE A 24 -19.86 2.54 4.66
N THR A 25 -20.31 1.78 3.65
CA THR A 25 -21.47 0.89 3.73
C THR A 25 -21.07 -0.54 3.39
N HIS A 26 -21.79 -1.52 3.93
CA HIS A 26 -21.57 -2.93 3.67
C HIS A 26 -21.66 -3.27 2.19
N GLY A 27 -21.03 -4.38 1.80
CA GLY A 27 -20.97 -4.87 0.43
C GLY A 27 -20.10 -4.02 -0.50
N ASN A 28 -19.22 -3.19 0.06
CA ASN A 28 -18.34 -2.32 -0.71
C ASN A 28 -16.88 -2.43 -0.27
N CYS A 29 -16.00 -2.47 -1.26
CA CYS A 29 -14.57 -2.35 -1.08
C CYS A 29 -14.10 -0.95 -1.50
N TYR A 30 -13.44 -0.24 -0.57
CA TYR A 30 -12.97 1.12 -0.72
C TYR A 30 -11.44 1.14 -0.85
N GLY A 31 -10.92 1.46 -2.04
CA GLY A 31 -9.49 1.66 -2.26
C GLY A 31 -9.07 3.05 -1.80
N VAL A 32 -8.23 3.13 -0.78
CA VAL A 32 -7.70 4.40 -0.26
C VAL A 32 -6.39 4.73 -0.98
N ILE A 33 -6.40 5.80 -1.76
CA ILE A 33 -5.27 6.21 -2.60
C ILE A 33 -4.82 7.64 -2.26
N GLY A 34 -3.59 7.98 -2.62
CA GLY A 34 -2.99 9.30 -2.37
C GLY A 34 -1.48 9.25 -2.50
N ALA A 35 -0.84 10.42 -2.45
CA ALA A 35 0.62 10.52 -2.46
C ALA A 35 1.26 9.79 -1.28
N ASN A 36 2.55 9.44 -1.40
CA ASN A 36 3.30 8.92 -0.25
C ASN A 36 3.34 9.98 0.85
N GLY A 37 3.01 9.55 2.08
CA GLY A 37 2.88 10.46 3.22
C GLY A 37 1.63 11.34 3.23
N ALA A 38 0.62 11.08 2.38
CA ALA A 38 -0.69 11.77 2.41
C ALA A 38 -1.55 11.39 3.61
N GLY A 39 -1.19 10.30 4.32
CA GLY A 39 -1.91 9.86 5.52
C GLY A 39 -2.81 8.64 5.31
N LYS A 40 -2.62 7.84 4.24
CA LYS A 40 -3.41 6.62 3.96
C LYS A 40 -3.43 5.65 5.14
N SER A 41 -2.27 5.13 5.52
CA SER A 41 -2.13 4.21 6.67
C SER A 41 -2.54 4.87 7.99
N THR A 42 -2.30 6.18 8.13
CA THR A 42 -2.73 6.92 9.33
C THR A 42 -4.24 7.02 9.43
N PHE A 43 -4.93 7.14 8.30
CA PHE A 43 -6.40 7.12 8.26
C PHE A 43 -6.94 5.76 8.73
N LEU A 44 -6.36 4.65 8.24
CA LEU A 44 -6.72 3.32 8.74
C LEU A 44 -6.47 3.18 10.25
N LYS A 45 -5.34 3.71 10.76
CA LYS A 45 -5.02 3.71 12.20
C LYS A 45 -5.97 4.56 13.05
N ILE A 46 -6.58 5.61 12.50
CA ILE A 46 -7.64 6.34 13.19
C ILE A 46 -8.92 5.50 13.24
N LEU A 47 -9.27 4.83 12.14
CA LEU A 47 -10.44 3.95 12.12
C LEU A 47 -10.29 2.76 13.06
N SER A 48 -9.08 2.19 13.19
CA SER A 48 -8.79 1.11 14.16
C SER A 48 -8.71 1.58 15.62
N GLY A 49 -8.67 2.91 15.86
CA GLY A 49 -8.50 3.46 17.20
C GLY A 49 -7.06 3.48 17.72
N GLU A 50 -6.07 3.13 16.90
CA GLU A 50 -4.65 3.17 17.27
C GLU A 50 -4.10 4.61 17.35
N VAL A 51 -4.68 5.53 16.57
CA VAL A 51 -4.29 6.94 16.53
C VAL A 51 -5.51 7.82 16.80
N ASN A 52 -5.40 8.74 17.74
CA ASN A 52 -6.44 9.72 18.00
C ASN A 52 -6.40 10.85 16.97
N GLN A 53 -7.56 11.24 16.46
CA GLN A 53 -7.73 12.41 15.60
C GLN A 53 -7.55 13.72 16.36
N THR A 54 -7.21 14.80 15.65
CA THR A 54 -7.13 16.15 16.25
C THR A 54 -8.53 16.72 16.52
N SER A 55 -9.49 16.51 15.60
CA SER A 55 -10.89 16.92 15.73
C SER A 55 -11.79 16.01 14.89
N GLY A 56 -13.10 16.10 15.12
CA GLY A 56 -14.11 15.30 14.43
C GLY A 56 -14.44 14.02 15.16
N ASN A 57 -15.25 13.18 14.53
CA ASN A 57 -15.75 11.93 15.13
C ASN A 57 -15.79 10.80 14.10
N VAL A 58 -15.51 9.58 14.56
CA VAL A 58 -15.72 8.33 13.82
C VAL A 58 -16.73 7.50 14.61
N ALA A 59 -17.80 7.09 13.96
CA ALA A 59 -18.86 6.28 14.55
C ALA A 59 -19.03 4.98 13.76
N PHE A 60 -19.19 3.87 14.49
CA PHE A 60 -19.43 2.53 13.96
C PHE A 60 -20.83 2.07 14.38
N THR A 61 -21.46 1.21 13.58
CA THR A 61 -22.67 0.53 14.02
C THR A 61 -22.33 -0.39 15.20
N PRO A 62 -23.07 -0.32 16.30
CA PRO A 62 -22.84 -1.17 17.47
C PRO A 62 -22.92 -2.66 17.11
N GLY A 63 -22.01 -3.47 17.66
CA GLY A 63 -21.96 -4.91 17.47
C GLY A 63 -21.17 -5.38 16.24
N GLU A 64 -20.74 -4.47 15.36
CA GLU A 64 -19.89 -4.81 14.23
C GLU A 64 -18.46 -5.11 14.69
N ARG A 65 -17.90 -6.22 14.22
CA ARG A 65 -16.52 -6.65 14.50
C ARG A 65 -15.58 -6.10 13.44
N MET A 66 -14.51 -5.45 13.89
CA MET A 66 -13.46 -4.93 13.04
C MET A 66 -12.20 -5.79 13.13
N ALA A 67 -11.59 -6.06 11.98
CA ALA A 67 -10.27 -6.65 11.89
C ALA A 67 -9.32 -5.75 11.08
N VAL A 68 -8.05 -5.78 11.46
CA VAL A 68 -6.99 -4.95 10.88
C VAL A 68 -5.81 -5.84 10.53
N LEU A 69 -5.31 -5.73 9.31
CA LEU A 69 -4.04 -6.36 8.93
C LEU A 69 -2.89 -5.60 9.61
N LYS A 70 -2.27 -6.25 10.59
CA LYS A 70 -1.16 -5.67 11.35
C LYS A 70 0.15 -5.72 10.56
N GLN A 71 0.93 -4.65 10.62
CA GLN A 71 2.25 -4.55 10.01
C GLN A 71 3.37 -5.09 10.93
N ASN A 72 3.10 -5.26 12.23
CA ASN A 72 4.08 -5.81 13.16
C ASN A 72 4.07 -7.33 13.11
N HIS A 73 5.05 -7.90 12.45
CA HIS A 73 5.17 -9.34 12.22
C HIS A 73 5.67 -10.12 13.44
N TYR A 74 6.08 -9.44 14.51
CA TYR A 74 6.69 -10.06 15.69
C TYR A 74 5.76 -10.16 16.90
N GLU A 75 4.58 -9.57 16.84
CA GLU A 75 3.64 -9.51 17.97
C GLU A 75 3.16 -10.90 18.42
N PHE A 76 3.11 -11.85 17.49
CA PHE A 76 2.58 -13.20 17.71
C PHE A 76 3.65 -14.30 17.62
N ASP A 77 4.93 -13.97 17.70
CA ASP A 77 6.06 -14.89 17.49
C ASP A 77 6.06 -16.09 18.46
N ASP A 78 5.49 -15.95 19.64
CA ASP A 78 5.41 -17.01 20.65
C ASP A 78 4.18 -17.92 20.52
N PHE A 79 3.21 -17.56 19.67
CA PHE A 79 2.02 -18.37 19.38
C PHE A 79 2.28 -19.33 18.23
N THR A 80 1.51 -20.42 18.17
CA THR A 80 1.52 -21.26 16.97
C THR A 80 0.85 -20.52 15.81
N VAL A 81 1.18 -20.94 14.58
CA VAL A 81 0.57 -20.38 13.36
C VAL A 81 -0.95 -20.47 13.42
N LEU A 82 -1.49 -21.61 13.83
CA LEU A 82 -2.92 -21.85 13.95
C LEU A 82 -3.56 -20.97 15.04
N GLU A 83 -2.94 -20.89 16.22
CA GLU A 83 -3.41 -20.00 17.31
C GLU A 83 -3.38 -18.53 16.87
N THR A 84 -2.35 -18.11 16.15
CA THR A 84 -2.26 -16.74 15.63
C THR A 84 -3.48 -16.39 14.78
N VAL A 85 -3.93 -17.30 13.92
CA VAL A 85 -5.13 -17.08 13.10
C VAL A 85 -6.38 -17.02 13.97
N MET A 86 -6.53 -17.96 14.92
CA MET A 86 -7.69 -18.01 15.83
C MET A 86 -7.84 -16.74 16.69
N ILE A 87 -6.72 -16.14 17.12
CA ILE A 87 -6.71 -14.85 17.85
C ILE A 87 -7.35 -13.71 17.03
N GLY A 88 -7.42 -13.83 15.70
CA GLY A 88 -8.15 -12.88 14.84
C GLY A 88 -9.62 -12.72 15.21
N HIS A 89 -10.24 -13.73 15.81
CA HIS A 89 -11.55 -13.62 16.46
C HIS A 89 -11.40 -13.66 17.99
N LYS A 90 -10.93 -12.56 18.56
CA LYS A 90 -10.50 -12.50 19.98
C LYS A 90 -11.57 -13.01 20.94
N GLU A 91 -12.83 -12.60 20.80
CA GLU A 91 -13.91 -13.02 21.69
C GLU A 91 -14.07 -14.55 21.69
N LEU A 92 -14.10 -15.16 20.51
CA LEU A 92 -14.21 -16.62 20.38
C LEU A 92 -13.01 -17.34 20.97
N TYR A 93 -11.78 -16.81 20.72
CA TYR A 93 -10.56 -17.34 21.27
C TYR A 93 -10.52 -17.25 22.80
N ASP A 94 -10.93 -16.12 23.38
CA ASP A 94 -10.98 -15.93 24.83
C ASP A 94 -11.98 -16.90 25.47
N ILE A 95 -13.18 -17.10 24.86
CA ILE A 95 -14.17 -18.09 25.31
C ILE A 95 -13.57 -19.50 25.30
N MET A 96 -12.87 -19.89 24.23
CA MET A 96 -12.20 -21.19 24.13
C MET A 96 -11.20 -21.38 25.26
N LYS A 97 -10.32 -20.40 25.48
CA LYS A 97 -9.28 -20.49 26.54
C LYS A 97 -9.90 -20.49 27.94
N GLU A 98 -10.93 -19.69 28.22
CA GLU A 98 -11.64 -19.67 29.50
C GLU A 98 -12.31 -21.03 29.77
N LYS A 99 -13.01 -21.57 28.78
CA LYS A 99 -13.65 -22.88 28.86
C LYS A 99 -12.64 -23.98 29.15
N ASP A 100 -11.54 -24.03 28.40
CA ASP A 100 -10.50 -25.05 28.60
C ASP A 100 -9.85 -24.91 29.97
N ALA A 101 -9.60 -23.70 30.44
CA ALA A 101 -9.06 -23.45 31.79
C ALA A 101 -10.01 -23.89 32.89
N ILE A 102 -11.33 -23.74 32.73
CA ILE A 102 -12.32 -24.22 33.69
C ILE A 102 -12.30 -25.75 33.78
N TYR A 103 -12.27 -26.44 32.64
CA TYR A 103 -12.24 -27.90 32.63
C TYR A 103 -10.92 -28.52 33.14
N LEU A 104 -9.83 -27.76 33.15
CA LEU A 104 -8.53 -28.20 33.70
C LEU A 104 -8.41 -27.96 35.21
N LYS A 105 -9.40 -27.36 35.89
CA LYS A 105 -9.37 -27.15 37.35
C LYS A 105 -9.46 -28.48 38.10
N GLU A 106 -8.57 -28.67 39.04
CA GLU A 106 -8.65 -29.83 39.97
C GLU A 106 -9.87 -29.75 40.92
N ASP A 107 -10.25 -28.51 41.35
CA ASP A 107 -11.38 -28.23 42.22
C ASP A 107 -12.56 -27.67 41.38
N PHE A 108 -13.18 -28.52 40.56
CA PHE A 108 -14.35 -28.12 39.76
C PHE A 108 -15.60 -27.94 40.62
N SER A 109 -16.12 -26.71 40.72
CA SER A 109 -17.29 -26.37 41.51
C SER A 109 -18.58 -26.28 40.67
N ASP A 110 -19.76 -26.29 41.36
CA ASP A 110 -21.04 -26.10 40.65
C ASP A 110 -21.09 -24.78 39.88
N LYS A 111 -20.45 -23.72 40.40
CA LYS A 111 -20.32 -22.44 39.69
C LYS A 111 -19.44 -22.54 38.42
N ASP A 112 -18.40 -23.35 38.47
CA ASP A 112 -17.58 -23.64 37.28
C ASP A 112 -18.41 -24.38 36.23
N GLY A 113 -19.29 -25.29 36.65
CA GLY A 113 -20.23 -26.00 35.79
C GLY A 113 -21.23 -25.06 35.10
N GLU A 114 -21.84 -24.14 35.86
CA GLU A 114 -22.74 -23.12 35.29
C GLU A 114 -22.02 -22.25 34.28
N ARG A 115 -20.83 -21.75 34.66
CA ARG A 115 -20.00 -20.89 33.76
C ARG A 115 -19.55 -21.62 32.52
N ALA A 116 -19.10 -22.87 32.61
CA ALA A 116 -18.74 -23.71 31.47
C ALA A 116 -19.93 -23.88 30.54
N GLY A 117 -21.13 -24.14 31.04
CA GLY A 117 -22.33 -24.27 30.22
C GLY A 117 -22.72 -22.97 29.49
N GLU A 118 -22.57 -21.81 30.12
CA GLU A 118 -22.76 -20.51 29.45
C GLU A 118 -21.75 -20.33 28.31
N LEU A 119 -20.45 -20.62 28.57
CA LEU A 119 -19.39 -20.50 27.59
C LEU A 119 -19.57 -21.48 26.42
N GLU A 120 -20.01 -22.70 26.67
CA GLU A 120 -20.32 -23.69 25.63
C GLU A 120 -21.43 -23.23 24.70
N ASN A 121 -22.52 -22.68 25.28
CA ASN A 121 -23.59 -22.13 24.47
C ASN A 121 -23.13 -20.99 23.59
N ARG A 122 -22.37 -20.03 24.14
CA ARG A 122 -21.81 -18.92 23.35
C ARG A 122 -20.81 -19.41 22.29
N PHE A 123 -19.98 -20.38 22.65
CA PHE A 123 -19.02 -20.99 21.74
C PHE A 123 -19.70 -21.67 20.56
N ALA A 124 -20.81 -22.39 20.82
CA ALA A 124 -21.63 -23.04 19.80
C ALA A 124 -22.34 -22.01 18.89
N GLU A 125 -22.92 -20.93 19.48
CA GLU A 125 -23.57 -19.83 18.73
C GLU A 125 -22.61 -19.14 17.76
N MET A 126 -21.32 -19.06 18.12
CA MET A 126 -20.26 -18.42 17.31
C MET A 126 -19.52 -19.42 16.39
N ASP A 127 -20.06 -20.62 16.16
CA ASP A 127 -19.45 -21.69 15.35
C ASP A 127 -18.04 -22.11 15.86
N GLY A 128 -17.83 -22.04 17.16
CA GLY A 128 -16.54 -22.29 17.80
C GLY A 128 -16.01 -23.71 17.60
N TRP A 129 -16.89 -24.71 17.45
CA TRP A 129 -16.49 -26.11 17.19
C TRP A 129 -15.73 -26.28 15.87
N ASN A 130 -15.95 -25.41 14.89
CA ASN A 130 -15.25 -25.41 13.60
C ASN A 130 -14.06 -24.44 13.56
N MET A 131 -13.76 -23.76 14.66
CA MET A 131 -12.75 -22.70 14.74
C MET A 131 -11.39 -23.14 14.20
N GLU A 132 -10.88 -24.27 14.69
CA GLU A 132 -9.57 -24.81 14.29
C GLU A 132 -9.56 -25.26 12.83
N SER A 133 -10.61 -25.95 12.40
CA SER A 133 -10.75 -26.40 11.00
C SER A 133 -10.86 -25.24 10.03
N ASN A 134 -11.62 -24.20 10.39
CA ASN A 134 -11.77 -22.99 9.59
C ASN A 134 -10.44 -22.22 9.47
N ALA A 135 -9.69 -22.12 10.58
CA ALA A 135 -8.36 -21.49 10.59
C ALA A 135 -7.36 -22.27 9.74
N ALA A 136 -7.34 -23.61 9.84
CA ALA A 136 -6.48 -24.48 9.03
C ALA A 136 -6.82 -24.38 7.54
N THR A 137 -8.10 -24.33 7.19
CA THR A 137 -8.56 -24.16 5.80
C THR A 137 -8.10 -22.81 5.24
N LEU A 138 -8.24 -21.74 6.01
CA LEU A 138 -7.82 -20.40 5.58
C LEU A 138 -6.30 -20.31 5.38
N LEU A 139 -5.51 -20.91 6.29
CA LEU A 139 -4.06 -21.03 6.15
C LEU A 139 -3.66 -21.79 4.88
N SER A 140 -4.31 -22.92 4.62
CA SER A 140 -4.05 -23.73 3.42
C SER A 140 -4.38 -22.97 2.13
N ASN A 141 -5.47 -22.23 2.11
CA ASN A 141 -5.86 -21.36 0.99
C ASN A 141 -4.84 -20.25 0.72
N LEU A 142 -4.18 -19.76 1.77
CA LEU A 142 -3.09 -18.79 1.67
C LEU A 142 -1.71 -19.43 1.45
N GLY A 143 -1.66 -20.72 1.14
CA GLY A 143 -0.44 -21.45 0.79
C GLY A 143 0.46 -21.78 1.97
N ILE A 144 -0.05 -21.79 3.20
CA ILE A 144 0.66 -22.28 4.39
C ILE A 144 0.34 -23.77 4.54
N LYS A 145 1.36 -24.61 4.38
CA LYS A 145 1.22 -26.07 4.48
C LYS A 145 0.88 -26.51 5.91
N GLU A 146 0.14 -27.62 6.06
CA GLU A 146 -0.26 -28.17 7.36
C GLU A 146 0.91 -28.44 8.31
N GLU A 147 2.08 -28.82 7.80
CA GLU A 147 3.30 -29.04 8.59
C GLU A 147 3.76 -27.81 9.39
N PHE A 148 3.31 -26.60 9.02
CA PHE A 148 3.62 -25.33 9.69
C PHE A 148 2.56 -24.91 10.70
N HIS A 149 1.33 -25.45 10.65
CA HIS A 149 0.22 -24.99 11.46
C HIS A 149 0.47 -25.02 12.97
N HIS A 150 1.19 -26.05 13.44
CA HIS A 150 1.52 -26.22 14.87
C HIS A 150 2.92 -25.71 15.25
N LYS A 151 3.68 -25.13 14.30
CA LYS A 151 4.95 -24.47 14.60
C LYS A 151 4.72 -23.09 15.18
N GLN A 152 5.69 -22.57 15.93
CA GLN A 152 5.64 -21.20 16.40
C GLN A 152 5.82 -20.23 15.23
N LEU A 153 5.14 -19.07 15.27
CA LEU A 153 5.19 -18.10 14.20
C LEU A 153 6.62 -17.60 13.93
N LYS A 154 7.47 -17.52 14.97
CA LYS A 154 8.89 -17.13 14.82
C LYS A 154 9.73 -18.08 13.96
N GLU A 155 9.29 -19.34 13.79
CA GLU A 155 9.98 -20.33 12.97
C GLU A 155 9.70 -20.17 11.46
N LEU A 156 8.68 -19.38 11.11
CA LEU A 156 8.30 -19.09 9.74
C LEU A 156 9.16 -17.99 9.14
N ASP A 157 9.34 -18.06 7.83
CA ASP A 157 9.94 -16.95 7.08
C ASP A 157 9.01 -15.71 7.04
N GLY A 158 9.56 -14.56 6.66
CA GLY A 158 8.83 -13.29 6.66
C GLY A 158 7.56 -13.32 5.80
N LYS A 159 7.57 -14.05 4.67
CA LYS A 159 6.40 -14.16 3.78
C LYS A 159 5.31 -15.04 4.36
N GLN A 160 5.70 -16.15 4.95
CA GLN A 160 4.76 -17.04 5.65
C GLN A 160 4.12 -16.31 6.83
N LYS A 161 4.89 -15.48 7.56
CA LYS A 161 4.35 -14.62 8.63
C LYS A 161 3.28 -13.65 8.09
N VAL A 162 3.56 -12.94 6.99
CA VAL A 162 2.60 -12.02 6.36
C VAL A 162 1.31 -12.74 5.98
N ARG A 163 1.40 -13.92 5.35
CA ARG A 163 0.23 -14.73 4.99
C ARG A 163 -0.56 -15.19 6.21
N THR A 164 0.13 -15.56 7.30
CA THR A 164 -0.52 -15.95 8.56
C THR A 164 -1.26 -14.76 9.19
N LEU A 165 -0.68 -13.56 9.18
CA LEU A 165 -1.33 -12.35 9.68
C LEU A 165 -2.50 -11.92 8.79
N LEU A 166 -2.41 -12.14 7.49
CA LEU A 166 -3.54 -11.95 6.58
C LEU A 166 -4.67 -12.93 6.91
N ALA A 167 -4.36 -14.24 7.12
CA ALA A 167 -5.32 -15.20 7.61
C ALA A 167 -5.98 -14.76 8.93
N GLN A 168 -5.18 -14.26 9.88
CA GLN A 168 -5.68 -13.73 11.15
C GLN A 168 -6.70 -12.60 10.92
N ALA A 169 -6.39 -11.64 10.06
CA ALA A 169 -7.29 -10.51 9.76
C ALA A 169 -8.60 -10.94 9.09
N LEU A 170 -8.56 -11.97 8.25
CA LEU A 170 -9.72 -12.50 7.54
C LEU A 170 -10.55 -13.47 8.38
N PHE A 171 -9.99 -13.98 9.48
CA PHE A 171 -10.61 -15.04 10.26
C PHE A 171 -11.92 -14.64 10.91
N GLY A 172 -12.92 -15.51 10.80
CA GLY A 172 -14.25 -15.32 11.39
C GLY A 172 -15.09 -14.24 10.67
N ASN A 173 -14.78 -13.88 9.44
CA ASN A 173 -15.55 -12.96 8.59
C ASN A 173 -15.93 -11.64 9.30
N PRO A 174 -14.98 -10.75 9.60
CA PRO A 174 -15.26 -9.47 10.24
C PRO A 174 -16.20 -8.59 9.42
N ASP A 175 -17.06 -7.78 10.08
CA ASP A 175 -17.97 -6.84 9.43
C ASP A 175 -17.24 -5.63 8.82
N ILE A 176 -16.06 -5.33 9.36
CA ILE A 176 -15.17 -4.26 8.89
C ILE A 176 -13.76 -4.81 8.78
N LEU A 177 -13.18 -4.69 7.60
CA LEU A 177 -11.83 -5.18 7.29
C LEU A 177 -10.94 -4.02 6.82
N LEU A 178 -9.86 -3.77 7.54
CA LEU A 178 -8.87 -2.75 7.23
C LEU A 178 -7.57 -3.41 6.78
N LEU A 179 -7.19 -3.20 5.52
CA LEU A 179 -6.01 -3.80 4.88
C LEU A 179 -5.03 -2.70 4.44
N ASP A 180 -3.83 -2.70 5.00
CA ASP A 180 -2.76 -1.78 4.59
C ASP A 180 -1.69 -2.55 3.84
N GLU A 181 -1.59 -2.33 2.52
CA GLU A 181 -0.68 -3.00 1.58
C GLU A 181 -0.74 -4.53 1.62
N PRO A 182 -1.95 -5.15 1.50
CA PRO A 182 -2.11 -6.60 1.69
C PRO A 182 -1.44 -7.45 0.60
N THR A 183 -1.07 -6.87 -0.53
CA THR A 183 -0.41 -7.56 -1.64
C THR A 183 1.10 -7.64 -1.50
N ASN A 184 1.69 -6.89 -0.55
CA ASN A 184 3.13 -6.92 -0.34
C ASN A 184 3.56 -8.32 0.14
N ASP A 185 4.69 -8.79 -0.40
CA ASP A 185 5.30 -10.10 -0.07
C ASP A 185 4.43 -11.32 -0.40
N LEU A 186 3.30 -11.16 -1.11
CA LEU A 186 2.49 -12.25 -1.63
C LEU A 186 2.95 -12.65 -3.04
N ASP A 187 2.75 -13.93 -3.39
CA ASP A 187 2.89 -14.37 -4.77
C ASP A 187 1.59 -14.16 -5.57
N ILE A 188 1.70 -14.30 -6.88
CA ILE A 188 0.59 -14.07 -7.83
C ILE A 188 -0.62 -14.96 -7.53
N GLU A 189 -0.42 -16.21 -7.13
CA GLU A 189 -1.50 -17.15 -6.82
C GLU A 189 -2.26 -16.71 -5.57
N THR A 190 -1.52 -16.31 -4.52
CA THR A 190 -2.10 -15.79 -3.28
C THR A 190 -2.83 -14.47 -3.52
N ILE A 191 -2.29 -13.58 -4.35
CA ILE A 191 -2.96 -12.32 -4.74
C ILE A 191 -4.27 -12.63 -5.47
N ALA A 192 -4.26 -13.53 -6.46
CA ALA A 192 -5.46 -13.91 -7.20
C ALA A 192 -6.52 -14.55 -6.29
N TRP A 193 -6.10 -15.36 -5.30
CA TRP A 193 -7.02 -15.88 -4.31
C TRP A 193 -7.65 -14.76 -3.46
N LEU A 194 -6.83 -13.79 -3.00
CA LEU A 194 -7.30 -12.66 -2.20
C LEU A 194 -8.26 -11.76 -2.99
N GLU A 195 -7.99 -11.52 -4.28
CA GLU A 195 -8.89 -10.79 -5.18
C GLU A 195 -10.27 -11.45 -5.25
N ASN A 196 -10.32 -12.76 -5.48
CA ASN A 196 -11.58 -13.52 -5.53
C ASN A 196 -12.29 -13.51 -4.16
N PHE A 197 -11.55 -13.69 -3.08
CA PHE A 197 -12.11 -13.66 -1.72
C PHE A 197 -12.76 -12.30 -1.41
N LEU A 198 -12.08 -11.19 -1.71
CA LEU A 198 -12.58 -9.84 -1.44
C LEU A 198 -13.70 -9.42 -2.40
N ALA A 199 -13.74 -9.92 -3.63
CA ALA A 199 -14.82 -9.63 -4.58
C ALA A 199 -16.18 -10.15 -4.10
N ASP A 200 -16.19 -11.29 -3.41
CA ASP A 200 -17.41 -11.90 -2.85
C ASP A 200 -17.72 -11.42 -1.43
N TYR A 201 -16.85 -10.59 -0.83
CA TYR A 201 -16.94 -10.21 0.58
C TYR A 201 -18.03 -9.17 0.82
N GLN A 202 -19.03 -9.49 1.66
CA GLN A 202 -20.22 -8.66 1.86
C GLN A 202 -20.06 -7.61 2.96
N ALA A 203 -18.93 -7.53 3.63
CA ALA A 203 -18.64 -6.57 4.68
C ALA A 203 -18.13 -5.22 4.14
N ILE A 204 -17.67 -4.36 5.02
CA ILE A 204 -16.97 -3.11 4.64
C ILE A 204 -15.49 -3.41 4.55
N VAL A 205 -14.89 -3.22 3.38
CA VAL A 205 -13.45 -3.36 3.20
C VAL A 205 -12.84 -2.00 2.89
N LEU A 206 -11.82 -1.59 3.64
CA LEU A 206 -10.95 -0.48 3.28
C LEU A 206 -9.56 -1.03 3.00
N VAL A 207 -9.06 -0.79 1.79
CA VAL A 207 -7.74 -1.26 1.37
C VAL A 207 -6.86 -0.10 0.91
N VAL A 208 -5.66 -0.04 1.43
CA VAL A 208 -4.57 0.78 0.88
C VAL A 208 -3.71 -0.15 0.06
N SER A 209 -3.47 0.15 -1.21
CA SER A 209 -2.52 -0.57 -2.04
C SER A 209 -1.90 0.33 -3.11
N HIS A 210 -0.69 0.01 -3.51
CA HIS A 210 -0.02 0.58 -4.68
C HIS A 210 -0.21 -0.26 -5.94
N ASP A 211 -0.77 -1.46 -5.82
CA ASP A 211 -1.09 -2.34 -6.93
C ASP A 211 -2.41 -1.90 -7.59
N ARG A 212 -2.29 -1.34 -8.80
CA ARG A 212 -3.44 -0.84 -9.57
C ARG A 212 -4.33 -1.97 -10.05
N HIS A 213 -3.75 -3.12 -10.41
CA HIS A 213 -4.51 -4.28 -10.86
C HIS A 213 -5.40 -4.80 -9.74
N PHE A 214 -4.81 -4.97 -8.56
CA PHE A 214 -5.53 -5.37 -7.36
C PHE A 214 -6.68 -4.40 -7.03
N LEU A 215 -6.42 -3.08 -7.04
CA LEU A 215 -7.47 -2.08 -6.80
C LEU A 215 -8.58 -2.11 -7.86
N ASP A 216 -8.25 -2.40 -9.12
CA ASP A 216 -9.24 -2.55 -10.18
C ASP A 216 -10.10 -3.82 -10.02
N ALA A 217 -9.49 -4.89 -9.52
CA ALA A 217 -10.17 -6.16 -9.33
C ALA A 217 -11.17 -6.14 -8.14
N VAL A 218 -10.78 -5.50 -7.02
CA VAL A 218 -11.53 -5.62 -5.75
C VAL A 218 -12.36 -4.39 -5.39
N CYS A 219 -11.97 -3.18 -5.84
CA CYS A 219 -12.60 -1.95 -5.34
C CYS A 219 -13.88 -1.59 -6.10
N THR A 220 -14.94 -1.30 -5.33
CA THR A 220 -16.18 -0.70 -5.82
C THR A 220 -16.16 0.82 -5.76
N HIS A 221 -15.33 1.38 -4.88
CA HIS A 221 -15.17 2.81 -4.64
C HIS A 221 -13.70 3.17 -4.41
N ILE A 222 -13.33 4.38 -4.79
CA ILE A 222 -12.00 4.95 -4.51
C ILE A 222 -12.13 6.14 -3.57
N VAL A 223 -11.36 6.13 -2.49
CA VAL A 223 -11.17 7.25 -1.57
C VAL A 223 -9.86 7.93 -1.91
N ASP A 224 -9.95 9.11 -2.48
CA ASP A 224 -8.80 9.89 -2.93
C ASP A 224 -8.39 10.91 -1.88
N ILE A 225 -7.14 10.83 -1.42
CA ILE A 225 -6.53 11.79 -0.49
C ILE A 225 -5.63 12.73 -1.30
N ASP A 226 -6.09 13.96 -1.53
CA ASP A 226 -5.32 15.00 -2.20
C ASP A 226 -5.58 16.37 -1.57
N PHE A 227 -4.56 17.24 -1.51
CA PHE A 227 -4.61 18.59 -0.90
C PHE A 227 -5.22 18.60 0.51
N SER A 228 -4.90 17.61 1.35
CA SER A 228 -5.44 17.44 2.70
C SER A 228 -6.97 17.28 2.75
N LYS A 229 -7.60 16.92 1.66
CA LYS A 229 -9.03 16.55 1.58
C LYS A 229 -9.17 15.09 1.19
N MET A 230 -10.32 14.51 1.52
CA MET A 230 -10.67 13.16 1.10
C MET A 230 -12.01 13.21 0.35
N SER A 231 -12.05 12.51 -0.77
CA SER A 231 -13.27 12.40 -1.60
C SER A 231 -13.51 10.95 -1.99
N ILE A 232 -14.77 10.51 -1.96
CA ILE A 232 -15.17 9.18 -2.45
C ILE A 232 -15.64 9.29 -3.89
N TYR A 233 -15.19 8.36 -4.72
CA TYR A 233 -15.61 8.16 -6.10
C TYR A 233 -16.18 6.75 -6.24
N SER A 234 -17.34 6.60 -6.86
CA SER A 234 -17.88 5.29 -7.22
C SER A 234 -17.16 4.75 -8.45
N GLY A 235 -16.82 3.48 -8.44
CA GLY A 235 -16.05 2.81 -9.48
C GLY A 235 -14.68 2.37 -8.99
N ASN A 236 -13.96 1.63 -9.84
CA ASN A 236 -12.63 1.10 -9.57
C ASN A 236 -11.53 2.15 -9.85
N TYR A 237 -10.26 1.73 -9.72
CA TYR A 237 -9.12 2.63 -9.89
C TYR A 237 -9.02 3.20 -11.31
N THR A 238 -9.23 2.40 -12.35
CA THR A 238 -9.19 2.86 -13.75
C THR A 238 -10.25 3.90 -14.02
N PHE A 239 -11.49 3.67 -13.59
CA PHE A 239 -12.58 4.64 -13.74
C PHE A 239 -12.28 5.97 -13.03
N TRP A 240 -11.78 5.90 -11.79
CA TRP A 240 -11.34 7.08 -11.05
C TRP A 240 -10.23 7.84 -11.79
N TYR A 241 -9.22 7.11 -12.29
CA TYR A 241 -8.08 7.71 -12.99
C TYR A 241 -8.53 8.47 -14.25
N GLU A 242 -9.33 7.84 -15.11
CA GLU A 242 -9.85 8.45 -16.33
C GLU A 242 -10.72 9.67 -16.02
N SER A 243 -11.63 9.55 -15.04
CA SER A 243 -12.48 10.65 -14.59
C SER A 243 -11.67 11.82 -14.03
N SER A 244 -10.63 11.55 -13.25
CA SER A 244 -9.75 12.57 -12.68
C SER A 244 -8.94 13.29 -13.76
N GLN A 245 -8.42 12.58 -14.77
CA GLN A 245 -7.71 13.18 -15.91
C GLN A 245 -8.63 14.06 -16.75
N LEU A 246 -9.86 13.61 -17.01
CA LEU A 246 -10.86 14.39 -17.73
C LEU A 246 -11.22 15.67 -16.97
N ALA A 247 -11.44 15.58 -15.66
CA ALA A 247 -11.73 16.75 -14.82
C ALA A 247 -10.58 17.76 -14.81
N LEU A 248 -9.33 17.30 -14.73
CA LEU A 248 -8.14 18.16 -14.82
C LEU A 248 -8.05 18.87 -16.17
N LYS A 249 -8.29 18.15 -17.27
CA LYS A 249 -8.30 18.72 -18.61
C LYS A 249 -9.39 19.80 -18.76
N GLN A 250 -10.61 19.49 -18.33
CA GLN A 250 -11.74 20.44 -18.39
C GLN A 250 -11.45 21.70 -17.57
N ARG A 251 -10.88 21.58 -16.36
CA ARG A 251 -10.46 22.74 -15.54
C ARG A 251 -9.37 23.54 -16.23
N GLY A 252 -8.39 22.87 -16.87
CA GLY A 252 -7.35 23.52 -17.66
C GLY A 252 -7.91 24.36 -18.80
N ASP A 253 -8.83 23.79 -19.57
CA ASP A 253 -9.49 24.48 -20.69
C ASP A 253 -10.36 25.65 -20.20
N GLN A 254 -11.05 25.49 -19.06
CA GLN A 254 -11.84 26.59 -18.46
C GLN A 254 -10.93 27.73 -17.98
N ASN A 255 -9.84 27.44 -17.30
CA ASN A 255 -8.90 28.45 -16.84
C ASN A 255 -8.26 29.21 -18.02
N LYS A 256 -7.86 28.51 -19.07
CA LYS A 256 -7.32 29.13 -20.26
C LYS A 256 -8.30 30.13 -20.89
N LYS A 257 -9.59 29.76 -20.99
CA LYS A 257 -10.64 30.67 -21.45
C LYS A 257 -10.84 31.87 -20.51
N LEU A 258 -10.73 31.66 -19.19
CA LEU A 258 -10.81 32.74 -18.21
C LEU A 258 -9.60 33.67 -18.30
N GLU A 259 -8.39 33.15 -18.47
CA GLU A 259 -7.17 33.93 -18.67
C GLU A 259 -7.24 34.78 -19.92
N GLU A 260 -7.70 34.22 -21.04
CA GLU A 260 -7.94 34.96 -22.28
C GLU A 260 -8.93 36.11 -22.06
N LYS A 261 -10.03 35.86 -21.38
CA LYS A 261 -11.03 36.86 -21.03
C LYS A 261 -10.50 37.94 -20.08
N VAL A 262 -9.69 37.57 -19.10
CA VAL A 262 -8.99 38.51 -18.20
C VAL A 262 -8.08 39.42 -19.01
N LYS A 263 -7.29 38.86 -19.94
CA LYS A 263 -6.40 39.60 -20.80
C LYS A 263 -7.16 40.61 -21.68
N GLU A 264 -8.25 40.18 -22.32
CA GLU A 264 -9.12 41.08 -23.11
C GLU A 264 -9.69 42.21 -22.27
N LEU A 265 -10.18 41.93 -21.07
CA LEU A 265 -10.71 42.96 -20.18
C LEU A 265 -9.62 43.94 -19.72
N GLN A 266 -8.42 43.46 -19.39
CA GLN A 266 -7.28 44.28 -19.01
C GLN A 266 -6.85 45.21 -20.16
N GLU A 267 -6.71 44.67 -21.37
CA GLU A 267 -6.35 45.45 -22.55
C GLU A 267 -7.40 46.53 -22.86
N PHE A 268 -8.69 46.19 -22.72
CA PHE A 268 -9.76 47.19 -22.90
C PHE A 268 -9.72 48.30 -21.85
N ILE A 269 -9.54 47.94 -20.58
CA ILE A 269 -9.43 48.89 -19.47
C ILE A 269 -8.23 49.82 -19.71
N GLN A 270 -7.10 49.29 -20.11
CA GLN A 270 -5.89 50.06 -20.38
C GLN A 270 -6.07 51.08 -21.52
N ARG A 271 -6.71 50.67 -22.63
CA ARG A 271 -6.94 51.51 -23.81
C ARG A 271 -7.96 52.63 -23.56
N PHE A 272 -8.97 52.41 -22.72
CA PHE A 272 -10.11 53.29 -22.60
C PHE A 272 -10.30 53.93 -21.22
N SER A 273 -9.40 53.66 -20.24
CA SER A 273 -9.46 54.26 -18.89
C SER A 273 -9.38 55.81 -18.91
N ALA A 274 -8.60 56.39 -19.82
CA ALA A 274 -8.42 57.85 -19.96
C ALA A 274 -9.47 58.53 -20.87
N ASN A 275 -10.37 57.74 -21.50
CA ASN A 275 -11.32 58.29 -22.46
C ASN A 275 -12.67 58.60 -21.77
N ALA A 276 -13.03 59.88 -21.66
CA ALA A 276 -14.22 60.37 -20.94
C ALA A 276 -15.53 59.71 -21.45
N SER A 277 -15.67 59.45 -22.76
CA SER A 277 -16.88 58.87 -23.36
C SER A 277 -17.03 57.36 -23.08
N LYS A 278 -15.93 56.64 -22.81
CA LYS A 278 -15.90 55.20 -22.54
C LYS A 278 -15.59 54.83 -21.07
N SER A 279 -15.38 55.81 -20.20
CA SER A 279 -15.06 55.64 -18.79
C SER A 279 -16.07 54.78 -18.03
N LYS A 280 -17.38 54.95 -18.29
CA LYS A 280 -18.42 54.09 -17.67
C LYS A 280 -18.28 52.63 -18.09
N GLN A 281 -17.91 52.35 -19.35
CA GLN A 281 -17.70 51.00 -19.85
C GLN A 281 -16.43 50.39 -19.27
N ALA A 282 -15.34 51.16 -19.14
CA ALA A 282 -14.11 50.71 -18.49
C ALA A 282 -14.34 50.38 -17.02
N THR A 283 -15.11 51.19 -16.29
CA THR A 283 -15.48 50.92 -14.89
C THR A 283 -16.33 49.64 -14.74
N SER A 284 -17.30 49.45 -15.65
CA SER A 284 -18.12 48.22 -15.66
C SER A 284 -17.28 46.97 -15.90
N ARG A 285 -16.31 47.03 -16.83
CA ARG A 285 -15.40 45.93 -17.12
C ARG A 285 -14.38 45.67 -16.02
N LYS A 286 -13.96 46.73 -15.30
CA LYS A 286 -13.14 46.57 -14.10
C LYS A 286 -13.90 45.81 -13.02
N LYS A 287 -15.17 46.15 -12.77
CA LYS A 287 -16.02 45.38 -11.84
C LYS A 287 -16.26 43.93 -12.28
N ALA A 288 -16.29 43.67 -13.59
CA ALA A 288 -16.37 42.31 -14.12
C ALA A 288 -15.05 41.54 -13.94
N LEU A 289 -13.91 42.22 -14.09
CA LEU A 289 -12.57 41.65 -13.81
C LEU A 289 -12.41 41.27 -12.33
N ASP A 290 -12.84 42.16 -11.42
CA ASP A 290 -12.77 41.95 -9.98
C ASP A 290 -13.64 40.77 -9.49
N LYS A 291 -14.60 40.31 -10.32
CA LYS A 291 -15.46 39.14 -10.05
C LYS A 291 -14.93 37.85 -10.63
N ILE A 292 -13.90 37.90 -11.47
CA ILE A 292 -13.28 36.69 -12.04
C ILE A 292 -12.31 36.15 -11.00
N ASP A 293 -12.73 35.07 -10.36
CA ASP A 293 -11.85 34.27 -9.52
C ASP A 293 -11.15 33.22 -10.41
N LEU A 294 -9.88 33.48 -10.71
CA LEU A 294 -9.02 32.46 -11.33
C LEU A 294 -8.72 31.44 -10.25
N THR A 295 -9.53 30.41 -10.19
CA THR A 295 -9.22 29.24 -9.34
C THR A 295 -7.84 28.70 -9.74
N GLU A 296 -6.87 28.94 -8.89
CA GLU A 296 -5.53 28.42 -9.08
C GLU A 296 -5.61 26.89 -9.20
N ILE A 297 -5.38 26.35 -10.40
CA ILE A 297 -5.25 24.90 -10.56
C ILE A 297 -3.96 24.52 -9.87
N LYS A 298 -4.06 24.14 -8.60
CA LYS A 298 -2.94 23.52 -7.93
C LYS A 298 -2.68 22.18 -8.63
N PRO A 299 -1.48 21.98 -9.19
CA PRO A 299 -1.11 20.66 -9.70
C PRO A 299 -1.24 19.67 -8.55
N SER A 300 -1.76 18.45 -8.82
CA SER A 300 -1.92 17.42 -7.79
C SER A 300 -0.73 17.35 -6.86
N SER A 301 -0.96 17.15 -5.57
CA SER A 301 0.13 16.94 -4.59
C SER A 301 0.94 15.66 -4.86
N ARG A 302 0.46 14.82 -5.79
CA ARG A 302 1.14 13.63 -6.24
C ARG A 302 2.34 13.99 -7.12
N LYS A 303 3.51 13.99 -6.49
CA LYS A 303 4.78 14.12 -7.21
C LYS A 303 5.28 12.69 -7.48
N TYR A 304 5.41 12.37 -8.75
CA TYR A 304 6.07 11.13 -9.15
C TYR A 304 7.56 11.44 -9.29
N PRO A 305 8.43 10.83 -8.45
CA PRO A 305 9.86 10.98 -8.64
C PRO A 305 10.23 10.39 -9.98
N ALA A 306 10.96 11.15 -10.80
CA ALA A 306 11.46 10.70 -12.08
C ALA A 306 12.98 10.63 -12.02
N ILE A 307 13.53 9.43 -12.17
CA ILE A 307 14.97 9.23 -12.37
C ILE A 307 15.21 9.23 -13.88
N MET A 308 15.92 10.24 -14.36
CA MET A 308 16.35 10.29 -15.74
C MET A 308 17.73 9.62 -15.85
N PHE A 309 17.75 8.45 -16.48
CA PHE A 309 19.01 7.81 -16.84
C PHE A 309 19.58 8.49 -18.07
N ASN A 310 20.65 9.26 -17.89
CA ASN A 310 21.35 9.89 -18.98
C ASN A 310 22.29 8.87 -19.64
N ASN A 311 22.37 8.93 -20.96
CA ASN A 311 23.31 8.12 -21.69
C ASN A 311 24.75 8.59 -21.37
N LEU A 312 25.60 7.69 -20.85
CA LEU A 312 26.99 7.98 -20.45
C LEU A 312 27.93 8.24 -21.64
N GLY A 313 27.37 8.54 -22.84
CA GLY A 313 28.13 8.78 -24.04
C GLY A 313 28.66 7.50 -24.72
N ARG A 314 28.28 6.33 -24.22
CA ARG A 314 28.55 5.03 -24.84
C ARG A 314 27.23 4.44 -25.33
N GLU A 315 27.19 4.02 -26.60
CA GLU A 315 26.07 3.24 -27.10
C GLU A 315 26.24 1.79 -26.66
N ALA A 316 25.15 1.22 -26.13
CA ALA A 316 25.07 -0.21 -25.84
C ALA A 316 25.07 -0.98 -27.17
N GLY A 317 25.85 -2.06 -27.26
CA GLY A 317 25.75 -3.01 -28.36
C GLY A 317 24.39 -3.70 -28.39
N ASP A 318 24.10 -4.47 -29.43
CA ASP A 318 22.84 -5.16 -29.61
C ASP A 318 22.60 -6.24 -28.53
N GLN A 319 23.66 -6.96 -28.12
CA GLN A 319 23.62 -7.96 -27.08
C GLN A 319 23.98 -7.34 -25.73
N ILE A 320 23.04 -7.33 -24.81
CA ILE A 320 23.22 -6.76 -23.47
C ILE A 320 23.70 -7.82 -22.48
N LEU A 321 23.06 -8.99 -22.47
CA LEU A 321 23.34 -10.09 -21.55
C LEU A 321 23.04 -11.41 -22.23
N GLN A 322 23.97 -12.35 -22.12
CA GLN A 322 23.79 -13.74 -22.53
C GLN A 322 23.92 -14.62 -21.29
N VAL A 323 22.98 -15.54 -21.09
CA VAL A 323 22.96 -16.50 -19.97
C VAL A 323 22.87 -17.91 -20.54
N GLU A 324 23.77 -18.79 -20.10
CA GLU A 324 23.86 -20.16 -20.59
C GLU A 324 23.92 -21.16 -19.44
N ASN A 325 22.95 -22.07 -19.41
CA ASN A 325 22.85 -23.19 -18.46
C ASN A 325 23.00 -22.77 -16.99
N LEU A 326 22.58 -21.53 -16.65
CA LEU A 326 22.73 -20.99 -15.31
C LEU A 326 21.86 -21.76 -14.34
N SER A 327 22.48 -22.24 -13.23
CA SER A 327 21.78 -23.03 -12.21
C SER A 327 22.31 -22.66 -10.82
N LYS A 328 21.45 -22.69 -9.82
CA LYS A 328 21.79 -22.40 -8.42
C LYS A 328 21.01 -23.31 -7.48
N SER A 329 21.74 -23.83 -6.48
CA SER A 329 21.16 -24.59 -5.37
C SER A 329 21.68 -24.01 -4.06
N VAL A 330 20.87 -24.04 -3.01
CA VAL A 330 21.23 -23.61 -1.66
C VAL A 330 20.81 -24.70 -0.69
N ASN A 331 21.72 -25.16 0.17
CA ASN A 331 21.47 -26.22 1.16
C ASN A 331 20.87 -27.52 0.57
N GLY A 332 21.21 -27.84 -0.69
CA GLY A 332 20.69 -29.01 -1.39
C GLY A 332 19.34 -28.80 -2.09
N GLU A 333 18.68 -27.66 -1.92
CA GLU A 333 17.47 -27.29 -2.63
C GLU A 333 17.83 -26.53 -3.92
N VAL A 334 17.26 -26.95 -5.05
CA VAL A 334 17.48 -26.32 -6.35
C VAL A 334 16.56 -25.10 -6.46
N LEU A 335 17.14 -23.90 -6.52
CA LEU A 335 16.40 -22.64 -6.70
C LEU A 335 15.99 -22.43 -8.15
N PHE A 336 16.94 -22.63 -9.08
CA PHE A 336 16.70 -22.61 -10.53
C PHE A 336 17.73 -23.48 -11.27
N LYS A 337 17.37 -24.00 -12.43
CA LYS A 337 18.21 -24.93 -13.19
C LYS A 337 18.12 -24.68 -14.70
N ASN A 338 19.28 -24.74 -15.37
CA ASN A 338 19.41 -24.65 -16.82
C ASN A 338 18.72 -23.42 -17.43
N VAL A 339 18.89 -22.26 -16.81
CA VAL A 339 18.33 -20.99 -17.32
C VAL A 339 19.17 -20.54 -18.53
N ASN A 340 18.51 -20.34 -19.66
CA ASN A 340 19.12 -19.91 -20.91
C ASN A 340 18.29 -18.80 -21.54
N PHE A 341 18.88 -17.63 -21.75
CA PHE A 341 18.24 -16.54 -22.49
C PHE A 341 19.28 -15.49 -22.94
N MET A 342 18.83 -14.63 -23.86
CA MET A 342 19.59 -13.49 -24.33
C MET A 342 18.76 -12.22 -24.18
N VAL A 343 19.40 -11.15 -23.72
CA VAL A 343 18.80 -9.81 -23.62
C VAL A 343 19.41 -8.92 -24.67
N ASN A 344 18.58 -8.29 -25.48
CA ASN A 344 18.97 -7.34 -26.50
C ASN A 344 18.71 -5.90 -26.07
N LYS A 345 19.26 -4.96 -26.79
CA LYS A 345 19.07 -3.53 -26.56
C LYS A 345 17.58 -3.16 -26.64
N GLY A 346 17.06 -2.57 -25.57
CA GLY A 346 15.68 -2.13 -25.46
C GLY A 346 14.71 -3.16 -24.88
N ASP A 347 15.15 -4.41 -24.62
CA ASP A 347 14.31 -5.42 -24.00
C ASP A 347 13.91 -5.02 -22.57
N LYS A 348 12.68 -5.34 -22.21
CA LYS A 348 12.14 -5.27 -20.85
C LYS A 348 11.65 -6.66 -20.47
N ILE A 349 12.31 -7.27 -19.50
CA ILE A 349 12.05 -8.64 -19.09
C ILE A 349 11.47 -8.64 -17.68
N ALA A 350 10.29 -9.28 -17.52
CA ALA A 350 9.73 -9.60 -16.23
C ALA A 350 10.09 -11.03 -15.85
N ILE A 351 10.66 -11.22 -14.67
CA ILE A 351 10.95 -12.53 -14.10
C ILE A 351 9.84 -12.88 -13.13
N VAL A 352 9.11 -13.94 -13.40
CA VAL A 352 8.02 -14.46 -12.58
C VAL A 352 8.46 -15.77 -11.94
N SER A 353 8.35 -15.87 -10.63
CA SER A 353 8.71 -17.07 -9.86
C SER A 353 7.80 -17.20 -8.64
N GLN A 354 7.39 -18.41 -8.32
CA GLN A 354 6.72 -18.74 -7.07
C GLN A 354 7.69 -18.65 -5.86
N ASN A 355 8.99 -18.87 -6.11
CA ASN A 355 10.03 -18.77 -5.08
C ASN A 355 10.82 -17.46 -5.23
N SER A 356 10.62 -16.54 -4.29
CA SER A 356 11.34 -15.26 -4.30
C SER A 356 12.82 -15.39 -3.97
N LEU A 357 13.20 -16.45 -3.22
CA LEU A 357 14.62 -16.73 -2.98
C LEU A 357 15.32 -17.05 -4.30
N ALA A 358 14.65 -17.75 -5.21
CA ALA A 358 15.16 -18.02 -6.55
C ALA A 358 15.40 -16.73 -7.34
N THR A 359 14.45 -15.78 -7.29
CA THR A 359 14.58 -14.48 -7.96
C THR A 359 15.72 -13.66 -7.36
N THR A 360 15.80 -13.59 -6.02
CA THR A 360 16.88 -12.86 -5.33
C THR A 360 18.25 -13.48 -5.62
N ALA A 361 18.36 -14.81 -5.56
CA ALA A 361 19.60 -15.52 -5.89
C ALA A 361 20.01 -15.29 -7.35
N PHE A 362 19.05 -15.29 -8.27
CA PHE A 362 19.30 -15.02 -9.68
C PHE A 362 19.90 -13.63 -9.90
N TYR A 363 19.33 -12.59 -9.29
CA TYR A 363 19.89 -11.24 -9.38
C TYR A 363 21.24 -11.12 -8.68
N ASN A 364 21.46 -11.78 -7.53
CA ASN A 364 22.74 -11.79 -6.84
C ASN A 364 23.85 -12.41 -7.68
N VAL A 365 23.55 -13.48 -8.42
CA VAL A 365 24.49 -14.08 -9.39
C VAL A 365 24.80 -13.10 -10.50
N LEU A 366 23.80 -12.52 -11.17
CA LEU A 366 24.00 -11.58 -12.27
C LEU A 366 24.76 -10.32 -11.87
N THR A 367 24.59 -9.85 -10.63
CA THR A 367 25.31 -8.68 -10.09
C THR A 367 26.69 -9.01 -9.52
N GLY A 368 27.07 -10.29 -9.50
CA GLY A 368 28.37 -10.75 -8.98
C GLY A 368 28.47 -10.76 -7.44
N ARG A 369 27.35 -10.58 -6.73
CA ARG A 369 27.31 -10.72 -5.27
C ARG A 369 27.38 -12.17 -4.81
N ASP A 370 26.90 -13.09 -5.62
CA ASP A 370 26.97 -14.53 -5.39
C ASP A 370 27.77 -15.19 -6.50
N THR A 371 28.84 -15.89 -6.11
CA THR A 371 29.77 -16.58 -7.04
C THR A 371 29.59 -18.10 -7.02
N ASP A 372 28.72 -18.62 -6.16
CA ASP A 372 28.43 -20.05 -6.06
C ASP A 372 27.26 -20.44 -6.96
N TYR A 373 27.53 -20.69 -8.23
CA TYR A 373 26.55 -21.11 -9.24
C TYR A 373 27.22 -21.99 -10.30
N SER A 374 26.43 -22.65 -11.13
CA SER A 374 26.90 -23.38 -12.31
C SER A 374 26.30 -22.78 -13.59
N GLY A 375 26.99 -22.99 -14.72
CA GLY A 375 26.68 -22.32 -15.98
C GLY A 375 27.50 -21.06 -16.18
N ASP A 376 27.16 -20.26 -17.19
CA ASP A 376 27.89 -19.04 -17.53
C ASP A 376 26.95 -17.89 -17.89
N PHE A 377 27.42 -16.66 -17.68
CA PHE A 377 26.75 -15.49 -18.21
C PHE A 377 27.75 -14.41 -18.60
N LYS A 378 27.42 -13.61 -19.60
CA LYS A 378 28.27 -12.57 -20.11
C LYS A 378 27.50 -11.30 -20.43
N TYR A 379 27.97 -10.18 -19.90
CA TYR A 379 27.51 -8.86 -20.31
C TYR A 379 28.24 -8.40 -21.59
N GLY A 380 27.58 -7.60 -22.41
CA GLY A 380 28.20 -6.89 -23.50
C GLY A 380 29.36 -6.02 -23.01
N VAL A 381 30.43 -5.86 -23.83
CA VAL A 381 31.69 -5.19 -23.44
C VAL A 381 31.49 -3.76 -22.91
N THR A 382 30.46 -3.08 -23.39
CA THR A 382 30.14 -1.69 -23.00
C THR A 382 29.08 -1.56 -21.90
N ILE A 383 28.63 -2.68 -21.36
CA ILE A 383 27.50 -2.71 -20.40
C ILE A 383 28.02 -2.64 -18.96
N SER A 384 27.46 -1.73 -18.19
CA SER A 384 27.62 -1.65 -16.72
C SER A 384 26.28 -1.95 -16.06
N PRO A 385 26.13 -3.10 -15.39
CA PRO A 385 24.88 -3.43 -14.70
C PRO A 385 24.72 -2.57 -13.45
N ALA A 386 23.48 -2.21 -13.15
CA ALA A 386 23.08 -1.62 -11.88
C ALA A 386 21.82 -2.33 -11.37
N ASP A 387 21.69 -2.44 -10.07
CA ASP A 387 20.56 -3.11 -9.44
C ASP A 387 20.00 -2.33 -8.24
N ILE A 388 18.74 -2.59 -7.93
CA ILE A 388 18.09 -2.14 -6.71
C ILE A 388 17.76 -3.39 -5.91
N PRO A 389 18.46 -3.66 -4.81
CA PRO A 389 18.20 -4.85 -4.00
C PRO A 389 16.91 -4.69 -3.18
N ASN A 390 16.30 -5.81 -2.81
CA ASN A 390 15.13 -5.82 -1.91
C ASN A 390 15.51 -5.37 -0.49
N ASP A 391 16.71 -5.76 -0.01
CA ASP A 391 17.24 -5.31 1.26
C ASP A 391 18.37 -4.29 1.04
N ASN A 392 18.14 -3.09 1.55
CA ASN A 392 19.06 -1.96 1.44
C ASN A 392 19.94 -1.78 2.68
N SER A 393 19.80 -2.63 3.70
CA SER A 393 20.50 -2.51 4.99
C SER A 393 22.03 -2.39 4.82
N ALA A 394 22.59 -3.18 3.91
CA ALA A 394 24.05 -3.19 3.63
C ALA A 394 24.60 -1.82 3.19
N TYR A 395 23.78 -0.95 2.62
CA TYR A 395 24.21 0.40 2.23
C TYR A 395 24.35 1.36 3.42
N PHE A 396 23.72 1.04 4.55
CA PHE A 396 23.65 1.88 5.74
C PHE A 396 24.36 1.29 6.96
N GLU A 397 24.70 0.00 6.94
CA GLU A 397 25.43 -0.65 8.04
C GLU A 397 26.79 0.01 8.31
N GLY A 398 27.04 0.31 9.58
CA GLY A 398 28.28 0.93 10.03
C GLY A 398 28.47 2.40 9.61
N LYS A 399 27.45 3.04 9.03
CA LYS A 399 27.50 4.44 8.59
C LYS A 399 26.68 5.32 9.53
N ASP A 400 27.39 6.04 10.42
CA ASP A 400 26.78 7.06 11.28
C ASP A 400 26.92 8.44 10.63
N MET A 401 26.18 8.62 9.52
CA MET A 401 26.18 9.89 8.77
C MET A 401 24.78 10.27 8.31
N ASN A 402 24.54 11.56 8.05
CA ASN A 402 23.28 12.02 7.51
C ASN A 402 23.11 11.64 6.02
N LEU A 403 21.87 11.60 5.52
CA LEU A 403 21.56 11.20 4.14
C LEU A 403 22.21 12.09 3.07
N VAL A 404 22.47 13.37 3.37
CA VAL A 404 23.12 14.29 2.43
C VAL A 404 24.57 13.88 2.21
N ASP A 405 25.30 13.61 3.30
CA ASP A 405 26.70 13.19 3.24
C ASP A 405 26.83 11.78 2.67
N TRP A 406 25.90 10.87 3.03
CA TRP A 406 25.84 9.54 2.45
C TRP A 406 25.66 9.58 0.94
N LEU A 407 24.72 10.40 0.42
CA LEU A 407 24.47 10.47 -1.04
C LEU A 407 25.65 11.11 -1.77
N ARG A 408 26.41 12.00 -1.14
CA ARG A 408 27.64 12.59 -1.72
C ARG A 408 28.71 11.55 -2.04
N GLU A 409 28.77 10.44 -1.28
CA GLU A 409 29.74 9.36 -1.57
C GLU A 409 29.50 8.71 -2.93
N TYR A 410 28.25 8.71 -3.42
CA TYR A 410 27.87 8.11 -4.70
C TYR A 410 27.85 9.10 -5.88
N SER A 411 28.15 10.38 -5.64
CA SER A 411 28.21 11.39 -6.70
C SER A 411 29.65 11.68 -7.08
N ASP A 412 30.00 11.39 -8.34
CA ASP A 412 31.32 11.65 -8.87
C ASP A 412 31.53 13.12 -9.29
N THR A 413 30.48 13.79 -9.75
CA THR A 413 30.53 15.09 -10.41
C THR A 413 29.93 16.23 -9.58
N ASP A 414 28.73 16.03 -9.00
CA ASP A 414 27.99 17.08 -8.31
C ASP A 414 27.92 16.79 -6.80
N LYS A 415 28.95 17.23 -6.07
CA LYS A 415 29.01 17.11 -4.58
C LYS A 415 28.43 18.30 -3.85
N ASP A 416 27.82 19.26 -4.58
CA ASP A 416 27.20 20.43 -3.99
C ASP A 416 25.99 20.05 -3.10
N GLU A 417 25.96 20.63 -1.93
CA GLU A 417 24.91 20.35 -0.94
C GLU A 417 23.52 20.74 -1.47
N GLN A 418 23.41 21.80 -2.23
CA GLN A 418 22.15 22.26 -2.80
C GLN A 418 21.61 21.26 -3.82
N PHE A 419 22.50 20.71 -4.67
CA PHE A 419 22.13 19.65 -5.63
C PHE A 419 21.62 18.40 -4.90
N VAL A 420 22.36 17.91 -3.92
CA VAL A 420 22.02 16.70 -3.15
C VAL A 420 20.69 16.87 -2.40
N ARG A 421 20.50 18.01 -1.70
CA ARG A 421 19.23 18.32 -1.01
C ARG A 421 18.06 18.44 -1.98
N SER A 422 18.27 19.03 -3.15
CA SER A 422 17.25 19.12 -4.21
C SER A 422 16.90 17.74 -4.76
N PHE A 423 17.88 16.86 -4.94
CA PHE A 423 17.67 15.50 -5.38
C PHE A 423 16.85 14.69 -4.36
N LEU A 424 17.26 14.70 -3.09
CA LEU A 424 16.53 14.04 -1.99
C LEU A 424 15.08 14.58 -1.87
N GLY A 425 14.90 15.90 -2.01
CA GLY A 425 13.57 16.51 -1.95
C GLY A 425 12.64 16.16 -3.14
N ARG A 426 13.22 15.75 -4.27
CA ARG A 426 12.45 15.26 -5.43
C ARG A 426 12.10 13.79 -5.32
N MET A 427 12.94 13.00 -4.66
CA MET A 427 12.73 11.58 -4.42
C MET A 427 11.86 11.30 -3.21
#